data_545c5f22f134266ff1ea115ee3e9088c
#
_entry.id   545c5f22f134266ff1ea115ee3e9088c
#
_cell.length_a   1.000
_cell.length_b   1.000
_cell.length_c   1.000
_cell.angle_alpha   90.00
_cell.angle_beta   90.00
_cell.angle_gamma   90.00
#
_symmetry.space_group_name_H-M   'P 1'
#
loop_
_entity.id
_entity.type
_entity.pdbx_description
1 polymer ?
#
loop_
_entity_poly.entity_id
_entity_poly.type
_entity_poly.pdbx_seq_one_letter_code
_entity_poly.pdbx_strand_id
1 'polypeptide(L)'
;MNLTKALASVGGLTLASRILGLVRDSLFARFVGAGFASDAFLIAFRLPNLFRALFAEGAFASAFIPMFNQKVADKDGPGLSAGITFAEQALSVLLPILLAMTVILEVFAWPVTFLLSGKFNGVSHDQFAYAVMLSRITVPYLAFISLVSLLGGILNSLNKFWVNAAAPILLNVTQIVAILGFHSADALVTARNQAIAVSVSGALQLLWLMWACRANKVSMRLRLPVWNADVKQLMKLILPAAAGAGAVQINLVISTALAASLLAHGSVTYIYMADRLNQLPLGLIGIGLGTVLLPTISRQLGGGEDAAAMDTQNRGMELALLLTPVSYTHLRAHETRGNL
;
A
#
# COMPACT_ATOMS: atom_id res chain seq x y z
N MET A 1 -9.81 10.11 -24.10
CA MET A 1 -9.51 10.72 -22.77
C MET A 1 -8.21 11.50 -22.89
N ASN A 2 -8.13 12.73 -22.38
CA ASN A 2 -6.90 13.52 -22.45
C ASN A 2 -5.89 12.93 -21.43
N LEU A 3 -4.83 12.27 -21.93
CA LEU A 3 -3.81 11.58 -21.12
C LEU A 3 -3.20 12.51 -20.06
N THR A 4 -3.00 13.78 -20.42
CA THR A 4 -2.45 14.79 -19.52
C THR A 4 -3.38 15.05 -18.31
N LYS A 5 -4.70 15.11 -18.53
CA LYS A 5 -5.68 15.26 -17.44
C LYS A 5 -5.70 14.04 -16.53
N ALA A 6 -5.58 12.83 -17.07
CA ALA A 6 -5.52 11.61 -16.28
C ALA A 6 -4.26 11.56 -15.43
N LEU A 7 -3.10 11.86 -16.00
CA LEU A 7 -1.82 11.92 -15.29
C LEU A 7 -1.82 12.99 -14.20
N ALA A 8 -2.33 14.19 -14.48
CA ALA A 8 -2.44 15.27 -13.49
C ALA A 8 -3.38 14.89 -12.34
N SER A 9 -4.51 14.23 -12.63
CA SER A 9 -5.45 13.79 -11.61
C SER A 9 -4.85 12.70 -10.70
N VAL A 10 -4.23 11.68 -11.28
CA VAL A 10 -3.59 10.59 -10.50
C VAL A 10 -2.42 11.13 -9.70
N GLY A 11 -1.56 11.94 -10.31
CA GLY A 11 -0.42 12.57 -9.64
C GLY A 11 -0.84 13.47 -8.48
N GLY A 12 -1.86 14.31 -8.70
CA GLY A 12 -2.43 15.20 -7.66
C GLY A 12 -3.03 14.42 -6.49
N LEU A 13 -3.81 13.37 -6.75
CA LEU A 13 -4.39 12.52 -5.70
C LEU A 13 -3.30 11.73 -4.95
N THR A 14 -2.27 11.25 -5.64
CA THR A 14 -1.13 10.57 -5.01
C THR A 14 -0.37 11.54 -4.10
N LEU A 15 -0.12 12.77 -4.55
CA LEU A 15 0.52 13.80 -3.73
C LEU A 15 -0.33 14.17 -2.51
N ALA A 16 -1.62 14.38 -2.71
CA ALA A 16 -2.55 14.65 -1.60
C ALA A 16 -2.55 13.50 -0.58
N SER A 17 -2.57 12.25 -1.03
CA SER A 17 -2.47 11.08 -0.14
C SER A 17 -1.16 11.04 0.65
N ARG A 18 -0.03 11.43 0.04
CA ARG A 18 1.27 11.49 0.72
C ARG A 18 1.31 12.58 1.78
N ILE A 19 0.78 13.76 1.46
CA ILE A 19 0.68 14.88 2.43
C ILE A 19 -0.22 14.47 3.61
N LEU A 20 -1.39 13.90 3.33
CA LEU A 20 -2.27 13.39 4.38
C LEU A 20 -1.63 12.29 5.20
N GLY A 21 -0.82 11.43 4.57
CA GLY A 21 -0.03 10.41 5.26
C GLY A 21 0.97 11.01 6.24
N LEU A 22 1.66 12.08 5.84
CA LEU A 22 2.58 12.82 6.72
C LEU A 22 1.84 13.48 7.89
N VAL A 23 0.71 14.14 7.63
CA VAL A 23 -0.14 14.75 8.67
C VAL A 23 -0.59 13.69 9.66
N ARG A 24 -1.09 12.56 9.17
CA ARG A 24 -1.48 11.42 10.01
C ARG A 24 -0.34 10.93 10.89
N ASP A 25 0.84 10.71 10.31
CA ASP A 25 2.01 10.18 11.03
C ASP A 25 2.53 11.20 12.07
N SER A 26 2.48 12.50 11.75
CA SER A 26 2.80 13.58 12.70
C SER A 26 1.80 13.66 13.86
N LEU A 27 0.52 13.51 13.60
CA LEU A 27 -0.51 13.45 14.63
C LEU A 27 -0.34 12.18 15.49
N PHE A 28 -0.04 11.04 14.86
CA PHE A 28 0.23 9.80 15.59
C PHE A 28 1.43 9.94 16.52
N ALA A 29 2.53 10.53 16.05
CA ALA A 29 3.69 10.83 16.89
C ALA A 29 3.36 11.77 18.04
N ARG A 30 2.51 12.78 17.82
CA ARG A 30 2.10 13.73 18.86
C ARG A 30 1.20 13.11 19.93
N PHE A 31 0.22 12.29 19.55
CA PHE A 31 -0.81 11.80 20.48
C PHE A 31 -0.50 10.44 21.09
N VAL A 32 0.26 9.57 20.40
CA VAL A 32 0.67 8.25 20.93
C VAL A 32 2.11 8.30 21.45
N GLY A 33 2.96 9.09 20.83
CA GLY A 33 4.38 9.17 21.17
C GLY A 33 5.18 7.95 20.72
N ALA A 34 6.48 7.97 21.03
CA ALA A 34 7.37 6.83 20.80
C ALA A 34 7.43 5.96 22.07
N GLY A 35 6.94 4.73 21.99
CA GLY A 35 6.88 3.82 23.12
C GLY A 35 6.27 2.47 22.72
N PHE A 36 5.97 1.64 23.71
CA PHE A 36 5.40 0.32 23.47
C PHE A 36 4.07 0.37 22.67
N ALA A 37 3.17 1.31 22.99
CA ALA A 37 1.86 1.40 22.32
C ALA A 37 1.99 1.67 20.80
N SER A 38 2.88 2.59 20.42
CA SER A 38 3.15 2.90 19.02
C SER A 38 3.89 1.79 18.31
N ASP A 39 4.89 1.16 18.94
CA ASP A 39 5.61 0.02 18.38
C ASP A 39 4.66 -1.16 18.15
N ALA A 40 3.79 -1.48 19.11
CA ALA A 40 2.79 -2.53 19.00
C ALA A 40 1.80 -2.27 17.84
N PHE A 41 1.34 -1.01 17.68
CA PHE A 41 0.48 -0.63 16.56
C PHE A 41 1.20 -0.78 15.20
N LEU A 42 2.44 -0.29 15.09
CA LEU A 42 3.21 -0.36 13.85
C LEU A 42 3.50 -1.80 13.44
N ILE A 43 3.77 -2.69 14.40
CA ILE A 43 3.93 -4.13 14.17
C ILE A 43 2.62 -4.75 13.74
N ALA A 44 1.51 -4.47 14.43
CA ALA A 44 0.19 -4.96 14.07
C ALA A 44 -0.22 -4.52 12.64
N PHE A 45 0.11 -3.31 12.25
CA PHE A 45 -0.17 -2.77 10.91
C PHE A 45 0.81 -3.26 9.84
N ARG A 46 1.92 -3.90 10.22
CA ARG A 46 2.95 -4.35 9.27
C ARG A 46 2.40 -5.38 8.28
N LEU A 47 1.71 -6.41 8.78
CA LEU A 47 1.16 -7.46 7.95
C LEU A 47 0.09 -6.95 6.97
N PRO A 48 -0.94 -6.21 7.39
CA PRO A 48 -1.87 -5.55 6.47
C PRO A 48 -1.21 -4.69 5.41
N ASN A 49 -0.19 -3.92 5.78
CA ASN A 49 0.55 -3.07 4.84
C ASN A 49 1.40 -3.86 3.84
N LEU A 50 1.97 -5.00 4.26
CA LEU A 50 2.66 -5.94 3.38
C LEU A 50 1.72 -6.45 2.29
N PHE A 51 0.53 -6.89 2.66
CA PHE A 51 -0.47 -7.35 1.69
C PHE A 51 -0.95 -6.22 0.78
N ARG A 52 -1.11 -5.01 1.29
CA ARG A 52 -1.40 -3.83 0.47
C ARG A 52 -0.31 -3.63 -0.60
N ALA A 53 0.97 -3.73 -0.24
CA ALA A 53 2.07 -3.59 -1.18
C ALA A 53 2.09 -4.71 -2.24
N LEU A 54 1.83 -5.96 -1.83
CA LEU A 54 1.80 -7.10 -2.74
C LEU A 54 0.61 -7.05 -3.70
N PHE A 55 -0.58 -6.73 -3.20
CA PHE A 55 -1.81 -6.76 -3.99
C PHE A 55 -2.07 -5.45 -4.74
N ALA A 56 -2.01 -4.30 -4.06
CA ALA A 56 -2.40 -3.01 -4.64
C ALA A 56 -1.31 -2.36 -5.48
N GLU A 57 -0.03 -2.57 -5.15
CA GLU A 57 1.09 -1.88 -5.78
C GLU A 57 1.92 -2.78 -6.70
N GLY A 58 1.70 -4.09 -6.73
CA GLY A 58 2.64 -4.99 -7.38
C GLY A 58 2.04 -6.20 -8.09
N ALA A 59 2.21 -7.36 -7.50
CA ALA A 59 2.08 -8.66 -8.15
C ALA A 59 0.70 -8.94 -8.75
N PHE A 60 -0.38 -8.60 -8.02
CA PHE A 60 -1.72 -8.85 -8.50
C PHE A 60 -2.10 -7.94 -9.68
N ALA A 61 -1.89 -6.64 -9.56
CA ALA A 61 -2.25 -5.67 -10.59
C ALA A 61 -1.47 -5.91 -11.89
N SER A 62 -0.18 -6.26 -11.81
CA SER A 62 0.67 -6.53 -12.98
C SER A 62 0.25 -7.78 -13.75
N ALA A 63 -0.35 -8.76 -13.10
CA ALA A 63 -0.87 -9.98 -13.75
C ALA A 63 -2.33 -9.80 -14.20
N PHE A 64 -3.18 -9.23 -13.35
CA PHE A 64 -4.62 -9.16 -13.57
C PHE A 64 -5.00 -8.18 -14.70
N ILE A 65 -4.42 -6.95 -14.70
CA ILE A 65 -4.81 -5.90 -15.65
C ILE A 65 -4.55 -6.31 -17.10
N PRO A 66 -3.38 -6.85 -17.49
CA PRO A 66 -3.15 -7.30 -18.87
C PRO A 66 -4.11 -8.41 -19.30
N MET A 67 -4.35 -9.40 -18.44
CA MET A 67 -5.27 -10.51 -18.74
C MET A 67 -6.72 -10.01 -18.89
N PHE A 68 -7.16 -9.12 -18.03
CA PHE A 68 -8.48 -8.49 -18.12
C PHE A 68 -8.62 -7.72 -19.44
N ASN A 69 -7.63 -6.88 -19.78
CA ASN A 69 -7.64 -6.10 -21.02
C ASN A 69 -7.62 -7.00 -22.26
N GLN A 70 -6.88 -8.11 -22.24
CA GLN A 70 -6.89 -9.09 -23.33
C GLN A 70 -8.27 -9.67 -23.56
N LYS A 71 -9.00 -10.04 -22.48
CA LYS A 71 -10.37 -10.54 -22.57
C LYS A 71 -11.37 -9.49 -23.08
N VAL A 72 -11.15 -8.22 -22.75
CA VAL A 72 -11.98 -7.10 -23.25
C VAL A 72 -11.70 -6.80 -24.71
N ALA A 73 -10.44 -6.93 -25.15
CA ALA A 73 -10.01 -6.59 -26.50
C ALA A 73 -10.24 -7.71 -27.54
N ASP A 74 -10.64 -8.89 -27.09
CA ASP A 74 -10.93 -10.01 -27.98
C ASP A 74 -12.07 -9.66 -28.94
N LYS A 75 -11.73 -9.58 -30.25
CA LYS A 75 -12.67 -9.12 -31.32
C LYS A 75 -13.84 -10.08 -31.52
N ASP A 76 -13.63 -11.36 -31.27
CA ASP A 76 -14.65 -12.43 -31.40
C ASP A 76 -15.41 -12.66 -30.10
N GLY A 77 -15.04 -11.94 -29.03
CA GLY A 77 -15.59 -12.07 -27.69
C GLY A 77 -16.63 -11.00 -27.33
N PRO A 78 -17.38 -11.21 -26.24
CA PRO A 78 -18.43 -10.29 -25.77
C PRO A 78 -17.85 -9.00 -25.15
N GLY A 79 -16.60 -8.64 -25.40
CA GLY A 79 -15.96 -7.40 -24.96
C GLY A 79 -15.90 -7.27 -23.44
N LEU A 80 -16.43 -6.18 -22.90
CA LEU A 80 -16.40 -5.91 -21.43
C LEU A 80 -17.02 -7.06 -20.61
N SER A 81 -18.03 -7.74 -21.13
CA SER A 81 -18.68 -8.87 -20.45
C SER A 81 -17.72 -10.06 -20.26
N ALA A 82 -16.80 -10.32 -21.22
CA ALA A 82 -15.76 -11.33 -21.06
C ALA A 82 -14.77 -10.96 -19.94
N GLY A 83 -14.35 -9.69 -19.90
CA GLY A 83 -13.50 -9.17 -18.82
C GLY A 83 -14.18 -9.31 -17.44
N ILE A 84 -15.45 -8.94 -17.33
CA ILE A 84 -16.22 -9.08 -16.08
C ILE A 84 -16.33 -10.55 -15.69
N THR A 85 -16.61 -11.46 -16.61
CA THR A 85 -16.66 -12.89 -16.33
C THR A 85 -15.32 -13.42 -15.81
N PHE A 86 -14.21 -13.00 -16.42
CA PHE A 86 -12.87 -13.32 -15.92
C PHE A 86 -12.64 -12.78 -14.51
N ALA A 87 -13.05 -11.53 -14.22
CA ALA A 87 -12.93 -10.93 -12.91
C ALA A 87 -13.79 -11.66 -11.86
N GLU A 88 -15.00 -12.12 -12.21
CA GLU A 88 -15.85 -12.94 -11.35
C GLU A 88 -15.21 -14.31 -11.03
N GLN A 89 -14.58 -14.94 -12.02
CA GLN A 89 -13.84 -16.18 -11.83
C GLN A 89 -12.60 -15.98 -10.95
N ALA A 90 -11.83 -14.90 -11.16
CA ALA A 90 -10.72 -14.55 -10.29
C ALA A 90 -11.20 -14.29 -8.86
N LEU A 91 -12.29 -13.53 -8.67
CA LEU A 91 -12.90 -13.27 -7.37
C LEU A 91 -13.38 -14.55 -6.69
N SER A 92 -13.96 -15.48 -7.43
CA SER A 92 -14.50 -16.74 -6.89
C SER A 92 -13.43 -17.61 -6.23
N VAL A 93 -12.18 -17.51 -6.67
CA VAL A 93 -11.03 -18.21 -6.07
C VAL A 93 -10.31 -17.34 -5.05
N LEU A 94 -10.16 -16.05 -5.34
CA LEU A 94 -9.45 -15.12 -4.46
C LEU A 94 -10.18 -14.93 -3.12
N LEU A 95 -11.49 -14.77 -3.14
CA LEU A 95 -12.29 -14.51 -1.93
C LEU A 95 -12.19 -15.64 -0.88
N PRO A 96 -12.39 -16.93 -1.20
CA PRO A 96 -12.17 -18.00 -0.24
C PRO A 96 -10.75 -18.08 0.30
N ILE A 97 -9.73 -17.83 -0.55
CA ILE A 97 -8.33 -17.79 -0.13
C ILE A 97 -8.10 -16.66 0.88
N LEU A 98 -8.61 -15.47 0.61
CA LEU A 98 -8.48 -14.32 1.50
C LEU A 98 -9.20 -14.54 2.84
N LEU A 99 -10.40 -15.11 2.81
CA LEU A 99 -11.14 -15.44 4.03
C LEU A 99 -10.43 -16.52 4.84
N ALA A 100 -9.99 -17.60 4.20
CA ALA A 100 -9.22 -18.65 4.88
C ALA A 100 -7.92 -18.08 5.48
N MET A 101 -7.20 -17.25 4.75
CA MET A 101 -5.98 -16.60 5.23
C MET A 101 -6.26 -15.65 6.39
N THR A 102 -7.33 -14.86 6.33
CA THR A 102 -7.76 -13.99 7.44
C THR A 102 -8.05 -14.83 8.68
N VAL A 103 -8.82 -15.92 8.55
CA VAL A 103 -9.13 -16.82 9.67
C VAL A 103 -7.85 -17.47 10.24
N ILE A 104 -6.96 -17.94 9.39
CA ILE A 104 -5.67 -18.51 9.82
C ILE A 104 -4.85 -17.47 10.60
N LEU A 105 -4.74 -16.25 10.11
CA LEU A 105 -4.02 -15.18 10.78
C LEU A 105 -4.68 -14.76 12.11
N GLU A 106 -6.00 -14.81 12.21
CA GLU A 106 -6.74 -14.57 13.45
C GLU A 106 -6.49 -15.66 14.50
N VAL A 107 -6.58 -16.92 14.08
CA VAL A 107 -6.34 -18.08 14.96
C VAL A 107 -4.87 -18.10 15.43
N PHE A 108 -3.95 -17.89 14.51
CA PHE A 108 -2.51 -17.89 14.76
C PHE A 108 -1.94 -16.47 15.05
N ALA A 109 -2.78 -15.53 15.49
CA ALA A 109 -2.34 -14.15 15.75
C ALA A 109 -1.17 -14.07 16.74
N TRP A 110 -1.13 -14.94 17.75
CA TRP A 110 -0.04 -15.00 18.73
C TRP A 110 1.32 -15.33 18.09
N PRO A 111 1.52 -16.50 17.42
CA PRO A 111 2.78 -16.81 16.78
C PRO A 111 3.12 -15.84 15.62
N VAL A 112 2.13 -15.32 14.91
CA VAL A 112 2.36 -14.32 13.87
C VAL A 112 2.89 -13.02 14.45
N THR A 113 2.29 -12.50 15.52
CA THR A 113 2.79 -11.30 16.20
C THR A 113 4.19 -11.53 16.77
N PHE A 114 4.45 -12.72 17.33
CA PHE A 114 5.79 -13.10 17.79
C PHE A 114 6.81 -13.10 16.64
N LEU A 115 6.48 -13.64 15.50
CA LEU A 115 7.36 -13.63 14.33
C LEU A 115 7.67 -12.20 13.84
N LEU A 116 6.69 -11.29 13.91
CA LEU A 116 6.83 -9.91 13.47
C LEU A 116 7.56 -9.00 14.48
N SER A 117 7.55 -9.34 15.75
CA SER A 117 8.08 -8.52 16.85
C SER A 117 9.24 -9.15 17.61
N GLY A 118 9.52 -10.46 17.44
CA GLY A 118 10.54 -11.18 18.21
C GLY A 118 10.30 -11.12 19.69
N LYS A 119 9.26 -11.07 20.31
CA LYS A 119 8.93 -10.99 21.76
C LYS A 119 9.08 -9.61 22.40
N PHE A 120 9.36 -8.54 21.70
CA PHE A 120 9.63 -7.22 22.27
C PHE A 120 10.56 -7.25 23.51
N ASN A 121 11.54 -6.41 23.58
CA ASN A 121 12.48 -6.38 24.69
C ASN A 121 11.80 -5.96 26.00
N GLY A 122 11.88 -6.80 27.05
CA GLY A 122 11.40 -6.46 28.37
C GLY A 122 9.88 -6.35 28.56
N VAL A 123 9.07 -6.87 27.62
CA VAL A 123 7.60 -6.78 27.64
C VAL A 123 6.97 -7.85 28.52
N SER A 124 5.99 -7.47 29.34
CA SER A 124 5.17 -8.41 30.09
C SER A 124 4.25 -9.24 29.19
N HIS A 125 3.72 -10.34 29.72
CA HIS A 125 2.74 -11.16 29.00
C HIS A 125 1.49 -10.35 28.58
N ASP A 126 0.99 -9.47 29.44
CA ASP A 126 -0.19 -8.65 29.17
C ASP A 126 0.06 -7.62 28.07
N GLN A 127 1.24 -7.00 28.06
CA GLN A 127 1.64 -6.11 26.98
C GLN A 127 1.75 -6.85 25.64
N PHE A 128 2.32 -8.07 25.63
CA PHE A 128 2.36 -8.86 24.41
C PHE A 128 0.95 -9.28 23.95
N ALA A 129 0.06 -9.66 24.89
CA ALA A 129 -1.34 -9.94 24.59
C ALA A 129 -2.06 -8.72 23.98
N TYR A 130 -1.73 -7.51 24.44
CA TYR A 130 -2.21 -6.28 23.83
C TYR A 130 -1.73 -6.12 22.37
N ALA A 131 -0.46 -6.38 22.05
CA ALA A 131 0.04 -6.33 20.68
C ALA A 131 -0.65 -7.37 19.78
N VAL A 132 -0.92 -8.57 20.29
CA VAL A 132 -1.71 -9.61 19.61
C VAL A 132 -3.14 -9.14 19.34
N MET A 133 -3.77 -8.48 20.31
CA MET A 133 -5.10 -7.88 20.13
C MET A 133 -5.10 -6.85 19.01
N LEU A 134 -4.12 -5.95 18.95
CA LEU A 134 -3.99 -4.99 17.87
C LEU A 134 -3.83 -5.68 16.51
N SER A 135 -3.02 -6.73 16.44
CA SER A 135 -2.83 -7.54 15.23
C SER A 135 -4.15 -8.13 14.74
N ARG A 136 -4.94 -8.72 15.63
CA ARG A 136 -6.29 -9.22 15.30
C ARG A 136 -7.20 -8.13 14.76
N ILE A 137 -7.22 -6.96 15.38
CA ILE A 137 -8.05 -5.84 14.92
C ILE A 137 -7.66 -5.38 13.51
N THR A 138 -6.39 -5.45 13.14
CA THR A 138 -5.90 -4.97 11.83
C THR A 138 -5.95 -6.03 10.73
N VAL A 139 -5.94 -7.31 11.04
CA VAL A 139 -5.93 -8.43 10.08
C VAL A 139 -7.09 -8.38 9.06
N PRO A 140 -8.34 -8.04 9.42
CA PRO A 140 -9.44 -7.93 8.44
C PRO A 140 -9.19 -6.95 7.30
N TYR A 141 -8.37 -5.92 7.54
CA TYR A 141 -7.97 -4.97 6.48
C TYR A 141 -7.33 -5.67 5.27
N LEU A 142 -6.63 -6.78 5.47
CA LEU A 142 -6.01 -7.58 4.42
C LEU A 142 -7.03 -8.04 3.36
N ALA A 143 -8.17 -8.58 3.79
CA ALA A 143 -9.21 -9.01 2.85
C ALA A 143 -9.79 -7.80 2.10
N PHE A 144 -10.07 -6.71 2.80
CA PHE A 144 -10.61 -5.49 2.18
C PHE A 144 -9.66 -4.93 1.13
N ILE A 145 -8.38 -4.75 1.44
CA ILE A 145 -7.43 -4.13 0.51
C ILE A 145 -7.14 -4.99 -0.71
N SER A 146 -7.19 -6.32 -0.57
CA SER A 146 -7.04 -7.25 -1.70
C SER A 146 -8.23 -7.16 -2.65
N LEU A 147 -9.45 -7.03 -2.13
CA LEU A 147 -10.65 -6.80 -2.94
C LEU A 147 -10.64 -5.40 -3.59
N VAL A 148 -10.17 -4.38 -2.87
CA VAL A 148 -9.93 -3.03 -3.42
C VAL A 148 -9.00 -3.10 -4.62
N SER A 149 -7.94 -3.91 -4.55
CA SER A 149 -6.98 -4.08 -5.66
C SER A 149 -7.63 -4.71 -6.89
N LEU A 150 -8.48 -5.72 -6.72
CA LEU A 150 -9.22 -6.34 -7.81
C LEU A 150 -10.14 -5.32 -8.50
N LEU A 151 -10.98 -4.62 -7.72
CA LEU A 151 -11.90 -3.61 -8.24
C LEU A 151 -11.15 -2.43 -8.88
N GLY A 152 -10.05 -2.00 -8.24
CA GLY A 152 -9.15 -0.97 -8.76
C GLY A 152 -8.51 -1.37 -10.09
N GLY A 153 -8.11 -2.63 -10.25
CA GLY A 153 -7.61 -3.19 -11.51
C GLY A 153 -8.64 -3.10 -12.64
N ILE A 154 -9.90 -3.44 -12.37
CA ILE A 154 -11.00 -3.31 -13.33
C ILE A 154 -11.21 -1.84 -13.71
N LEU A 155 -11.30 -0.94 -12.72
CA LEU A 155 -11.51 0.50 -12.97
C LEU A 155 -10.32 1.13 -13.72
N ASN A 156 -9.09 0.72 -13.44
CA ASN A 156 -7.91 1.16 -14.19
C ASN A 156 -7.98 0.71 -15.64
N SER A 157 -8.42 -0.52 -15.91
CA SER A 157 -8.65 -1.03 -17.26
C SER A 157 -9.73 -0.25 -18.02
N LEU A 158 -10.70 0.32 -17.31
CA LEU A 158 -11.73 1.20 -17.85
C LEU A 158 -11.30 2.69 -17.90
N ASN A 159 -10.01 2.98 -17.71
CA ASN A 159 -9.44 4.33 -17.67
C ASN A 159 -10.01 5.24 -16.54
N LYS A 160 -10.48 4.65 -15.45
CA LYS A 160 -10.99 5.35 -14.26
C LYS A 160 -9.93 5.39 -13.14
N PHE A 161 -8.72 5.76 -13.50
CA PHE A 161 -7.54 5.74 -12.63
C PHE A 161 -7.70 6.55 -11.34
N TRP A 162 -8.40 7.70 -11.41
CA TRP A 162 -8.57 8.60 -10.27
C TRP A 162 -9.28 7.96 -9.08
N VAL A 163 -10.21 7.02 -9.34
CA VAL A 163 -10.96 6.32 -8.29
C VAL A 163 -10.03 5.48 -7.42
N ASN A 164 -9.16 4.72 -8.07
CA ASN A 164 -8.18 3.89 -7.39
C ASN A 164 -7.12 4.74 -6.68
N ALA A 165 -6.67 5.85 -7.31
CA ALA A 165 -5.72 6.78 -6.71
C ALA A 165 -6.27 7.52 -5.48
N ALA A 166 -7.59 7.67 -5.38
CA ALA A 166 -8.26 8.28 -4.22
C ALA A 166 -8.39 7.32 -3.01
N ALA A 167 -8.36 6.01 -3.21
CA ALA A 167 -8.57 5.02 -2.14
C ALA A 167 -7.60 5.20 -0.94
N PRO A 168 -6.28 5.43 -1.12
CA PRO A 168 -5.37 5.65 0.00
C PRO A 168 -5.67 6.92 0.82
N ILE A 169 -6.37 7.92 0.23
CA ILE A 169 -6.80 9.12 0.95
C ILE A 169 -7.79 8.74 2.06
N LEU A 170 -8.70 7.79 1.78
CA LEU A 170 -9.68 7.31 2.78
C LEU A 170 -8.97 6.69 4.00
N LEU A 171 -7.89 5.92 3.80
CA LEU A 171 -7.11 5.40 4.91
C LEU A 171 -6.56 6.53 5.78
N ASN A 172 -5.93 7.52 5.17
CA ASN A 172 -5.31 8.62 5.90
C ASN A 172 -6.37 9.47 6.63
N VAL A 173 -7.45 9.82 5.95
CA VAL A 173 -8.54 10.61 6.53
C VAL A 173 -9.20 9.87 7.70
N THR A 174 -9.51 8.59 7.55
CA THR A 174 -10.13 7.78 8.62
C THR A 174 -9.23 7.73 9.85
N GLN A 175 -7.92 7.54 9.69
CA GLN A 175 -7.00 7.53 10.82
C GLN A 175 -6.81 8.92 11.43
N ILE A 176 -6.79 10.01 10.64
CA ILE A 176 -6.74 11.38 11.15
C ILE A 176 -8.00 11.68 11.96
N VAL A 177 -9.18 11.33 11.46
CA VAL A 177 -10.44 11.50 12.18
C VAL A 177 -10.45 10.70 13.48
N ALA A 178 -9.96 9.46 13.45
CA ALA A 178 -9.86 8.63 14.66
C ALA A 178 -8.91 9.23 15.70
N ILE A 179 -7.77 9.78 15.29
CA ILE A 179 -6.81 10.42 16.20
C ILE A 179 -7.39 11.71 16.79
N LEU A 180 -8.03 12.54 15.98
CA LEU A 180 -8.53 13.83 16.45
C LEU A 180 -9.82 13.68 17.28
N GLY A 181 -10.69 12.72 16.93
CA GLY A 181 -11.99 12.53 17.57
C GLY A 181 -12.01 11.54 18.73
N PHE A 182 -11.07 10.56 18.73
CA PHE A 182 -11.10 9.42 19.67
C PHE A 182 -9.76 9.15 20.34
N HIS A 183 -8.86 10.15 20.45
CA HIS A 183 -7.65 10.01 21.26
C HIS A 183 -7.97 10.02 22.75
N SER A 184 -7.10 9.40 23.54
CA SER A 184 -7.15 9.37 24.99
C SER A 184 -5.81 9.82 25.57
N ALA A 185 -5.79 10.21 26.83
CA ALA A 185 -4.54 10.43 27.58
C ALA A 185 -3.72 9.12 27.70
N ASP A 186 -4.39 7.95 27.64
CA ASP A 186 -3.73 6.65 27.55
C ASP A 186 -3.37 6.34 26.08
N ALA A 187 -2.06 6.22 25.82
CA ALA A 187 -1.51 5.88 24.52
C ALA A 187 -1.99 4.50 24.01
N LEU A 188 -2.23 3.54 24.92
CA LEU A 188 -2.76 2.21 24.56
C LEU A 188 -4.18 2.33 23.98
N VAL A 189 -5.05 3.13 24.58
CA VAL A 189 -6.40 3.36 24.07
C VAL A 189 -6.34 4.02 22.69
N THR A 190 -5.49 5.03 22.53
CA THR A 190 -5.33 5.73 21.24
C THR A 190 -4.79 4.78 20.16
N ALA A 191 -3.79 3.95 20.46
CA ALA A 191 -3.25 2.97 19.53
C ALA A 191 -4.29 1.91 19.12
N ARG A 192 -5.14 1.46 20.07
CA ARG A 192 -6.27 0.56 19.76
C ARG A 192 -7.28 1.22 18.82
N ASN A 193 -7.64 2.47 19.06
CA ASN A 193 -8.57 3.21 18.19
C ASN A 193 -7.99 3.39 16.78
N GLN A 194 -6.67 3.56 16.68
CA GLN A 194 -5.99 3.58 15.38
C GLN A 194 -6.03 2.22 14.67
N ALA A 195 -5.86 1.11 15.37
CA ALA A 195 -6.00 -0.22 14.80
C ALA A 195 -7.41 -0.46 14.26
N ILE A 196 -8.44 -0.03 15.00
CA ILE A 196 -9.85 -0.08 14.54
C ILE A 196 -10.02 0.79 13.28
N ALA A 197 -9.46 2.00 13.28
CA ALA A 197 -9.53 2.91 12.14
C ALA A 197 -8.89 2.32 10.87
N VAL A 198 -7.83 1.51 10.99
CA VAL A 198 -7.25 0.77 9.86
C VAL A 198 -8.30 -0.14 9.22
N SER A 199 -8.95 -1.01 10.00
CA SER A 199 -9.94 -1.95 9.47
C SER A 199 -11.19 -1.26 8.94
N VAL A 200 -11.67 -0.22 9.62
CA VAL A 200 -12.77 0.63 9.14
C VAL A 200 -12.40 1.29 7.81
N SER A 201 -11.18 1.81 7.68
CA SER A 201 -10.72 2.41 6.42
C SER A 201 -10.71 1.43 5.26
N GLY A 202 -10.34 0.16 5.52
CA GLY A 202 -10.40 -0.90 4.51
C GLY A 202 -11.82 -1.15 4.00
N ALA A 203 -12.79 -1.22 4.92
CA ALA A 203 -14.20 -1.34 4.56
C ALA A 203 -14.68 -0.12 3.75
N LEU A 204 -14.33 1.10 4.17
CA LEU A 204 -14.67 2.32 3.43
C LEU A 204 -14.06 2.36 2.03
N GLN A 205 -12.80 1.95 1.88
CA GLN A 205 -12.15 1.84 0.57
C GLN A 205 -12.87 0.83 -0.31
N LEU A 206 -13.24 -0.33 0.22
CA LEU A 206 -13.99 -1.34 -0.52
C LEU A 206 -15.36 -0.81 -0.97
N LEU A 207 -16.11 -0.16 -0.07
CA LEU A 207 -17.40 0.44 -0.40
C LEU A 207 -17.26 1.53 -1.47
N TRP A 208 -16.21 2.36 -1.40
CA TRP A 208 -15.89 3.36 -2.41
C TRP A 208 -15.68 2.74 -3.80
N LEU A 209 -14.87 1.68 -3.89
CA LEU A 209 -14.59 1.00 -5.16
C LEU A 209 -15.83 0.25 -5.68
N MET A 210 -16.62 -0.37 -4.80
CA MET A 210 -17.89 -1.02 -5.17
C MET A 210 -18.90 -0.02 -5.74
N TRP A 211 -19.04 1.14 -5.09
CA TRP A 211 -19.87 2.24 -5.59
C TRP A 211 -19.38 2.69 -6.98
N ALA A 212 -18.08 2.91 -7.14
CA ALA A 212 -17.50 3.34 -8.40
C ALA A 212 -17.66 2.28 -9.52
N CYS A 213 -17.53 1.00 -9.22
CA CYS A 213 -17.81 -0.08 -10.17
C CYS A 213 -19.27 -0.03 -10.64
N ARG A 214 -20.23 0.08 -9.71
CA ARG A 214 -21.66 0.18 -10.04
C ARG A 214 -21.95 1.43 -10.88
N ALA A 215 -21.39 2.59 -10.54
CA ALA A 215 -21.54 3.83 -11.28
C ALA A 215 -20.99 3.74 -12.72
N ASN A 216 -20.01 2.86 -12.97
CA ASN A 216 -19.44 2.60 -14.29
C ASN A 216 -20.03 1.33 -14.96
N LYS A 217 -21.21 0.88 -14.52
CA LYS A 217 -21.93 -0.28 -15.07
C LYS A 217 -21.17 -1.61 -14.97
N VAL A 218 -20.22 -1.69 -14.04
CA VAL A 218 -19.53 -2.94 -13.70
C VAL A 218 -20.30 -3.59 -12.56
N SER A 219 -21.06 -4.64 -12.88
CA SER A 219 -21.78 -5.45 -11.91
C SER A 219 -21.14 -6.84 -11.88
N MET A 220 -20.58 -7.20 -10.75
CA MET A 220 -19.97 -8.52 -10.53
C MET A 220 -20.89 -9.39 -9.69
N ARG A 221 -20.98 -10.66 -10.07
CA ARG A 221 -21.74 -11.69 -9.34
C ARG A 221 -20.75 -12.60 -8.61
N LEU A 222 -21.08 -12.97 -7.39
CA LEU A 222 -20.34 -14.00 -6.70
C LEU A 222 -20.67 -15.36 -7.36
N ARG A 223 -19.63 -16.06 -7.79
CA ARG A 223 -19.70 -17.40 -8.36
C ARG A 223 -19.05 -18.40 -7.42
N LEU A 224 -19.40 -19.65 -7.55
CA LEU A 224 -18.66 -20.74 -6.93
C LEU A 224 -17.23 -20.79 -7.49
N PRO A 225 -16.24 -21.20 -6.69
CA PRO A 225 -14.84 -21.28 -7.13
C PRO A 225 -14.68 -22.12 -8.39
N VAL A 226 -14.14 -21.53 -9.45
CA VAL A 226 -13.89 -22.19 -10.73
C VAL A 226 -12.39 -22.17 -11.03
N TRP A 227 -11.80 -23.35 -11.13
CA TRP A 227 -10.37 -23.53 -11.39
C TRP A 227 -10.10 -23.81 -12.87
N ASN A 228 -10.34 -22.82 -13.73
CA ASN A 228 -10.16 -22.90 -15.19
C ASN A 228 -8.74 -22.50 -15.64
N ALA A 229 -8.50 -22.53 -16.97
CA ALA A 229 -7.20 -22.17 -17.55
C ALA A 229 -6.79 -20.73 -17.25
N ASP A 230 -7.72 -19.78 -17.30
CA ASP A 230 -7.46 -18.35 -17.06
C ASP A 230 -7.05 -18.11 -15.61
N VAL A 231 -7.75 -18.69 -14.63
CA VAL A 231 -7.41 -18.59 -13.21
C VAL A 231 -6.06 -19.25 -12.92
N LYS A 232 -5.78 -20.41 -13.53
CA LYS A 232 -4.45 -21.05 -13.41
C LYS A 232 -3.35 -20.18 -13.96
N GLN A 233 -3.57 -19.53 -15.10
CA GLN A 233 -2.60 -18.61 -15.69
C GLN A 233 -2.39 -17.38 -14.80
N LEU A 234 -3.47 -16.80 -14.28
CA LEU A 234 -3.40 -15.68 -13.34
C LEU A 234 -2.53 -16.05 -12.11
N MET A 235 -2.77 -17.21 -11.50
CA MET A 235 -1.99 -17.68 -10.36
C MET A 235 -0.52 -17.90 -10.71
N LYS A 236 -0.23 -18.47 -11.88
CA LYS A 236 1.17 -18.65 -12.36
C LYS A 236 1.90 -17.32 -12.55
N LEU A 237 1.21 -16.25 -12.89
CA LEU A 237 1.80 -14.92 -13.04
C LEU A 237 1.95 -14.20 -11.70
N ILE A 238 0.98 -14.35 -10.80
CA ILE A 238 1.01 -13.69 -9.48
C ILE A 238 2.12 -14.25 -8.60
N LEU A 239 2.32 -15.59 -8.55
CA LEU A 239 3.27 -16.20 -7.63
C LEU A 239 4.72 -15.71 -7.80
N PRO A 240 5.33 -15.68 -9.00
CA PRO A 240 6.69 -15.14 -9.17
C PRO A 240 6.75 -13.64 -8.90
N ALA A 241 5.74 -12.87 -9.31
CA ALA A 241 5.68 -11.43 -9.05
C ALA A 241 5.58 -11.13 -7.55
N ALA A 242 4.79 -11.92 -6.80
CA ALA A 242 4.68 -11.82 -5.35
C ALA A 242 5.99 -12.20 -4.65
N ALA A 243 6.70 -13.22 -5.13
CA ALA A 243 8.01 -13.61 -4.61
C ALA A 243 9.05 -12.48 -4.79
N GLY A 244 9.08 -11.85 -5.96
CA GLY A 244 9.97 -10.71 -6.23
C GLY A 244 9.67 -9.49 -5.35
N ALA A 245 8.40 -9.09 -5.27
CA ALA A 245 7.98 -7.98 -4.41
C ALA A 245 8.12 -8.33 -2.91
N GLY A 246 7.99 -9.61 -2.56
CA GLY A 246 8.09 -10.11 -1.19
C GLY A 246 9.48 -9.98 -0.58
N ALA A 247 10.56 -10.05 -1.37
CA ALA A 247 11.93 -9.96 -0.87
C ALA A 247 12.19 -8.68 -0.08
N VAL A 248 11.76 -7.52 -0.60
CA VAL A 248 11.86 -6.23 0.10
C VAL A 248 11.03 -6.23 1.38
N GLN A 249 9.83 -6.81 1.33
CA GLN A 249 8.94 -6.87 2.49
C GLN A 249 9.49 -7.77 3.60
N ILE A 250 10.13 -8.89 3.25
CA ILE A 250 10.80 -9.79 4.21
C ILE A 250 11.93 -9.05 4.92
N ASN A 251 12.76 -8.31 4.20
CA ASN A 251 13.81 -7.48 4.81
C ASN A 251 13.24 -6.49 5.83
N LEU A 252 12.16 -5.80 5.47
CA LEU A 252 11.49 -4.86 6.38
C LEU A 252 10.91 -5.56 7.62
N VAL A 253 10.34 -6.76 7.48
CA VAL A 253 9.84 -7.57 8.59
C VAL A 253 10.97 -7.96 9.52
N ILE A 254 12.07 -8.51 9.00
CA ILE A 254 13.23 -8.92 9.80
C ILE A 254 13.82 -7.71 10.53
N SER A 255 14.04 -6.59 9.85
CA SER A 255 14.58 -5.38 10.47
C SER A 255 13.68 -4.84 11.60
N THR A 256 12.36 -4.89 11.41
CA THR A 256 11.39 -4.47 12.42
C THR A 256 11.40 -5.43 13.62
N ALA A 257 11.44 -6.76 13.38
CA ALA A 257 11.49 -7.76 14.44
C ALA A 257 12.78 -7.63 15.28
N LEU A 258 13.93 -7.42 14.63
CA LEU A 258 15.20 -7.17 15.32
C LEU A 258 15.15 -5.87 16.14
N ALA A 259 14.60 -4.79 15.59
CA ALA A 259 14.45 -3.53 16.32
C ALA A 259 13.53 -3.68 17.55
N ALA A 260 12.41 -4.37 17.42
CA ALA A 260 11.47 -4.60 18.51
C ALA A 260 12.03 -5.50 19.61
N SER A 261 12.84 -6.51 19.24
CA SER A 261 13.37 -7.51 20.17
C SER A 261 14.67 -7.10 20.86
N LEU A 262 15.50 -6.28 20.23
CA LEU A 262 16.86 -5.97 20.70
C LEU A 262 17.00 -4.53 21.22
N LEU A 263 16.15 -3.60 20.77
CA LEU A 263 16.27 -2.19 21.10
C LEU A 263 15.22 -1.77 22.15
N ALA A 264 15.37 -0.57 22.69
CA ALA A 264 14.43 0.01 23.63
C ALA A 264 13.05 0.27 23.01
N HIS A 265 12.01 0.32 23.82
CA HIS A 265 10.66 0.68 23.38
C HIS A 265 10.65 2.06 22.71
N GLY A 266 9.91 2.19 21.62
CA GLY A 266 9.87 3.37 20.77
C GLY A 266 10.84 3.30 19.59
N SER A 267 11.81 2.37 19.57
CA SER A 267 12.79 2.27 18.49
C SER A 267 12.16 1.93 17.15
N VAL A 268 11.16 1.06 17.10
CA VAL A 268 10.41 0.77 15.88
C VAL A 268 9.73 2.04 15.36
N THR A 269 9.17 2.83 16.25
CA THR A 269 8.51 4.10 15.92
C THR A 269 9.53 5.12 15.39
N TYR A 270 10.70 5.27 16.01
CA TYR A 270 11.74 6.17 15.51
C TYR A 270 12.23 5.77 14.13
N ILE A 271 12.49 4.48 13.90
CA ILE A 271 12.91 3.97 12.58
C ILE A 271 11.81 4.23 11.54
N TYR A 272 10.54 3.98 11.89
CA TYR A 272 9.42 4.24 11.00
C TYR A 272 9.31 5.73 10.63
N MET A 273 9.43 6.63 11.59
CA MET A 273 9.35 8.08 11.36
C MET A 273 10.53 8.58 10.52
N ALA A 274 11.74 8.08 10.79
CA ALA A 274 12.93 8.41 9.98
C ALA A 274 12.76 7.94 8.53
N ASP A 275 12.27 6.72 8.32
CA ASP A 275 11.99 6.19 6.97
C ASP A 275 10.91 7.03 6.25
N ARG A 276 9.88 7.48 6.98
CA ARG A 276 8.84 8.38 6.43
C ARG A 276 9.42 9.71 5.93
N LEU A 277 10.28 10.33 6.71
CA LEU A 277 10.94 11.56 6.30
C LEU A 277 11.82 11.34 5.05
N ASN A 278 12.54 10.23 4.99
CA ASN A 278 13.36 9.86 3.84
C ASN A 278 12.51 9.57 2.57
N GLN A 279 11.33 8.98 2.73
CA GLN A 279 10.42 8.69 1.61
C GLN A 279 9.82 9.95 0.96
N LEU A 280 9.77 11.09 1.64
CA LEU A 280 9.22 12.33 1.08
C LEU A 280 10.05 12.86 -0.10
N PRO A 281 11.38 13.15 0.07
CA PRO A 281 12.21 13.57 -1.06
C PRO A 281 12.28 12.50 -2.15
N LEU A 282 12.44 11.23 -1.78
CA LEU A 282 12.50 10.13 -2.73
C LEU A 282 11.22 10.02 -3.56
N GLY A 283 10.07 10.18 -2.92
CA GLY A 283 8.77 10.14 -3.60
C GLY A 283 8.52 11.34 -4.50
N LEU A 284 8.94 12.54 -4.09
CA LEU A 284 8.76 13.75 -4.88
C LEU A 284 9.71 13.77 -6.09
N ILE A 285 10.98 13.47 -5.88
CA ILE A 285 12.03 13.53 -6.89
C ILE A 285 11.98 12.27 -7.79
N GLY A 286 12.06 11.08 -7.20
CA GLY A 286 12.15 9.82 -7.95
C GLY A 286 10.89 9.53 -8.77
N ILE A 287 9.71 9.64 -8.15
CA ILE A 287 8.44 9.40 -8.85
C ILE A 287 8.13 10.55 -9.82
N GLY A 288 8.39 11.81 -9.42
CA GLY A 288 8.18 12.98 -10.27
C GLY A 288 9.02 12.89 -11.56
N LEU A 289 10.30 12.63 -11.42
CA LEU A 289 11.20 12.44 -12.57
C LEU A 289 10.81 11.20 -13.40
N GLY A 290 10.55 10.05 -12.76
CA GLY A 290 10.20 8.82 -13.47
C GLY A 290 8.92 8.94 -14.29
N THR A 291 7.92 9.65 -13.80
CA THR A 291 6.64 9.85 -14.51
C THR A 291 6.76 10.74 -15.75
N VAL A 292 7.75 11.64 -15.80
CA VAL A 292 7.98 12.54 -16.92
C VAL A 292 9.04 11.99 -17.87
N LEU A 293 10.15 11.49 -17.33
CA LEU A 293 11.28 11.02 -18.14
C LEU A 293 10.96 9.76 -18.93
N LEU A 294 10.36 8.76 -18.29
CA LEU A 294 10.13 7.47 -18.95
C LEU A 294 9.27 7.56 -20.22
N PRO A 295 8.10 8.23 -20.23
CA PRO A 295 7.32 8.41 -21.44
C PRO A 295 8.02 9.28 -22.50
N THR A 296 8.80 10.27 -22.08
CA THR A 296 9.53 11.15 -22.99
C THR A 296 10.64 10.40 -23.70
N ILE A 297 11.48 9.70 -22.95
CA ILE A 297 12.57 8.87 -23.50
C ILE A 297 12.00 7.76 -24.41
N SER A 298 10.94 7.07 -23.98
CA SER A 298 10.30 6.02 -24.79
C SER A 298 9.78 6.55 -26.12
N ARG A 299 9.23 7.76 -26.14
CA ARG A 299 8.75 8.41 -27.37
C ARG A 299 9.90 8.78 -28.30
N GLN A 300 10.98 9.36 -27.76
CA GLN A 300 12.17 9.75 -28.51
C GLN A 300 12.86 8.53 -29.12
N LEU A 301 13.04 7.45 -28.35
CA LEU A 301 13.58 6.18 -28.86
C LEU A 301 12.67 5.56 -29.93
N GLY A 302 11.36 5.57 -29.74
CA GLY A 302 10.39 5.09 -30.73
C GLY A 302 10.37 5.93 -32.03
N GLY A 303 10.79 7.19 -31.97
CA GLY A 303 10.96 8.09 -33.11
C GLY A 303 12.35 8.03 -33.77
N GLY A 304 13.29 7.22 -33.26
CA GLY A 304 14.68 7.17 -33.74
C GLY A 304 15.54 8.36 -33.29
N GLU A 305 15.11 9.10 -32.27
CA GLU A 305 15.80 10.30 -31.76
C GLU A 305 16.74 9.94 -30.62
N ASP A 306 17.70 9.04 -30.83
CA ASP A 306 18.57 8.48 -29.76
C ASP A 306 19.37 9.56 -29.03
N ALA A 307 19.88 10.59 -29.76
CA ALA A 307 20.61 11.69 -29.13
C ALA A 307 19.73 12.53 -28.20
N ALA A 308 18.48 12.81 -28.59
CA ALA A 308 17.51 13.51 -27.74
C ALA A 308 17.10 12.69 -26.51
N ALA A 309 16.95 11.38 -26.67
CA ALA A 309 16.69 10.46 -25.56
C ALA A 309 17.82 10.45 -24.54
N MET A 310 19.08 10.45 -25.01
CA MET A 310 20.28 10.51 -24.17
C MET A 310 20.38 11.87 -23.44
N ASP A 311 20.12 12.99 -24.11
CA ASP A 311 20.09 14.33 -23.47
C ASP A 311 19.00 14.40 -22.40
N THR A 312 17.80 13.90 -22.69
CA THR A 312 16.70 13.83 -21.73
C THR A 312 17.06 12.99 -20.51
N GLN A 313 17.72 11.84 -20.70
CA GLN A 313 18.20 10.97 -19.63
C GLN A 313 19.27 11.67 -18.77
N ASN A 314 20.24 12.32 -19.40
CA ASN A 314 21.31 13.02 -18.70
C ASN A 314 20.76 14.17 -17.85
N ARG A 315 19.86 15.00 -18.39
CA ARG A 315 19.18 16.05 -17.62
C ARG A 315 18.38 15.51 -16.45
N GLY A 316 17.72 14.36 -16.63
CA GLY A 316 17.03 13.66 -15.55
C GLY A 316 17.98 13.23 -14.43
N MET A 317 19.15 12.68 -14.78
CA MET A 317 20.18 12.31 -13.81
C MET A 317 20.78 13.54 -13.12
N GLU A 318 21.05 14.62 -13.84
CA GLU A 318 21.55 15.89 -13.27
C GLU A 318 20.57 16.44 -12.23
N LEU A 319 19.27 16.49 -12.56
CA LEU A 319 18.23 16.95 -11.65
C LEU A 319 18.11 16.04 -10.42
N ALA A 320 18.19 14.73 -10.60
CA ALA A 320 18.17 13.77 -9.48
C ALA A 320 19.38 13.95 -8.56
N LEU A 321 20.58 14.09 -9.13
CA LEU A 321 21.83 14.30 -8.39
C LEU A 321 21.88 15.67 -7.73
N LEU A 322 21.24 16.69 -8.27
CA LEU A 322 21.15 18.02 -7.65
C LEU A 322 20.16 18.01 -6.46
N LEU A 323 18.94 17.49 -6.69
CA LEU A 323 17.85 17.61 -5.72
C LEU A 323 17.98 16.62 -4.54
N THR A 324 18.53 15.42 -4.77
CA THR A 324 18.63 14.39 -3.72
C THR A 324 19.62 14.77 -2.62
N PRO A 325 20.87 15.21 -2.91
CA PRO A 325 21.82 15.66 -1.88
C PRO A 325 21.33 16.90 -1.14
N VAL A 326 20.70 17.87 -1.84
CA VAL A 326 20.13 19.06 -1.20
C VAL A 326 19.05 18.67 -0.18
N SER A 327 18.15 17.79 -0.54
CA SER A 327 17.11 17.28 0.37
C SER A 327 17.72 16.54 1.57
N TYR A 328 18.75 15.72 1.34
CA TYR A 328 19.45 14.99 2.40
C TYR A 328 20.18 15.93 3.36
N THR A 329 20.92 16.93 2.85
CA THR A 329 21.65 17.88 3.69
C THR A 329 20.71 18.74 4.51
N HIS A 330 19.57 19.20 3.97
CA HIS A 330 18.58 19.95 4.73
C HIS A 330 17.94 19.14 5.86
N LEU A 331 17.61 17.87 5.64
CA LEU A 331 17.07 17.00 6.68
C LEU A 331 18.10 16.74 7.79
N ARG A 332 19.39 16.56 7.45
CA ARG A 332 20.46 16.29 8.42
C ARG A 332 20.96 17.55 9.14
N ALA A 333 20.89 18.74 8.54
CA ALA A 333 21.30 19.98 9.16
C ALA A 333 20.48 20.34 10.41
N HIS A 334 19.26 19.83 10.54
CA HIS A 334 18.45 20.00 11.75
C HIS A 334 18.89 19.10 12.90
N GLU A 335 19.54 17.95 12.65
CA GLU A 335 20.09 17.09 13.70
C GLU A 335 21.31 17.71 14.41
N THR A 336 22.16 18.41 13.66
CA THR A 336 23.39 19.04 14.21
C THR A 336 23.11 20.26 15.08
N ARG A 337 21.98 20.94 14.95
CA ARG A 337 21.58 22.06 15.80
C ARG A 337 20.95 21.67 17.14
N GLY A 338 20.48 20.42 17.27
CA GLY A 338 19.92 19.91 18.52
C GLY A 338 20.94 19.34 19.51
N ASN A 339 22.22 19.22 19.09
CA ASN A 339 23.30 18.64 19.88
C ASN A 339 24.38 19.72 20.30
N LEU A 340 24.09 20.99 20.11
CA LEU A 340 24.83 22.16 20.64
C LEU A 340 23.95 22.87 21.67
#